data_d0a4270b55862ed2e81c89500b76cad7
#
_entry.id   d0a4270b55862ed2e81c89500b76cad7
#
_cell.length_a   1.000
_cell.length_b   1.000
_cell.length_c   1.000
_cell.angle_alpha   90.00
_cell.angle_beta   90.00
_cell.angle_gamma   90.00
#
_symmetry.space_group_name_H-M   'P 1'
#
loop_
_entity.id
_entity.type
_entity.pdbx_description
1 polymer ?
#
loop_
_entity_poly.entity_id
_entity_poly.type
_entity_poly.pdbx_seq_one_letter_code
_entity_poly.pdbx_strand_id
1 'polypeptide(L)'
;MKDWGAGSIGVVVGNLGFVFLQKEIIMEYRTLGASGLNVPVLSFGTATFGGGSAFFKAWGSTEGEEATRMINLCLDAGVNMFDTANVYSRGLSEEILGHSLKGLRNRVLISTKATFPMSDRPNDYSSSRFNLIRACEDSLERLQTDHIDIYHMHGFDGVTPVEETLRALDDLVQSGKIRYIACSNFSGWHLMKSLSVSERYGWARYIGHQAYYSLLTREFEWELMPLGIDQKVGTIVWSPLAMGRLSGKFRRGNPKPEESRLSQGGSHGPAIPDDLLFNVVDVLDALAEETGKTVAQVALNWLLQRPTVVNLVIGARNEKQLQENFGAVGWNLTVDQVKRLDEASAVEPAYPYWHQRQNTTLLPLPKFY
;
A
#
# COMPACT_ATOMS: atom_id res chain seq x y z
N MET A 1 -12.40 39.37 0.91
CA MET A 1 -11.50 39.30 -0.24
C MET A 1 -10.13 39.78 0.20
N LYS A 2 -9.20 38.91 0.47
CA LYS A 2 -7.78 39.21 0.68
C LYS A 2 -6.99 38.27 -0.20
N ASP A 3 -6.35 38.85 -1.21
CA ASP A 3 -5.44 38.20 -2.13
C ASP A 3 -4.25 37.58 -1.36
N TRP A 4 -3.99 36.34 -1.59
CA TRP A 4 -2.72 35.70 -1.23
C TRP A 4 -1.81 35.70 -2.46
N GLY A 5 -0.88 36.63 -2.47
CA GLY A 5 0.07 36.86 -3.54
C GLY A 5 1.01 35.67 -3.73
N ALA A 6 1.33 35.41 -4.98
CA ALA A 6 2.35 34.50 -5.45
C ALA A 6 3.69 34.80 -4.77
N GLY A 7 4.25 33.82 -4.07
CA GLY A 7 5.58 33.89 -3.48
C GLY A 7 6.67 34.03 -4.56
N SER A 8 7.29 35.17 -4.58
CA SER A 8 8.44 35.49 -5.42
C SER A 8 9.64 34.64 -5.01
N ILE A 9 10.28 34.03 -6.01
CA ILE A 9 11.55 33.32 -5.87
C ILE A 9 12.63 34.37 -5.61
N GLY A 10 13.11 34.45 -4.38
CA GLY A 10 14.27 35.28 -4.03
C GLY A 10 15.57 34.61 -4.45
N VAL A 11 16.27 35.16 -5.44
CA VAL A 11 17.64 34.74 -5.80
C VAL A 11 18.60 35.49 -4.89
N VAL A 12 19.25 34.75 -3.98
CA VAL A 12 20.43 35.27 -3.25
C VAL A 12 21.68 34.88 -4.00
N VAL A 13 22.33 35.84 -4.64
CA VAL A 13 23.62 35.67 -5.31
C VAL A 13 24.74 35.87 -4.29
N GLY A 14 25.28 34.78 -3.77
CA GLY A 14 26.52 34.78 -3.01
C GLY A 14 27.59 34.05 -3.82
N ASN A 15 28.81 34.62 -3.91
CA ASN A 15 29.95 34.00 -4.54
C ASN A 15 30.29 32.67 -3.85
N LEU A 16 29.93 31.52 -4.49
CA LEU A 16 30.47 30.18 -4.39
C LEU A 16 29.37 29.14 -4.71
N GLY A 17 29.42 28.60 -5.93
CA GLY A 17 28.73 27.37 -6.29
C GLY A 17 27.20 27.50 -6.45
N PHE A 18 26.68 27.02 -7.57
CA PHE A 18 25.26 26.82 -7.76
C PHE A 18 24.75 25.79 -6.75
N VAL A 19 24.05 26.23 -5.70
CA VAL A 19 23.25 25.35 -4.86
C VAL A 19 21.93 25.12 -5.61
N PHE A 20 21.80 23.96 -6.25
CA PHE A 20 20.50 23.49 -6.68
C PHE A 20 19.67 23.23 -5.41
N LEU A 21 18.79 24.14 -5.05
CA LEU A 21 17.73 23.84 -4.08
C LEU A 21 16.89 22.71 -4.67
N GLN A 22 17.06 21.51 -4.14
CA GLN A 22 16.13 20.41 -4.40
C GLN A 22 14.73 20.92 -4.03
N LYS A 23 13.82 20.91 -5.01
CA LYS A 23 12.41 21.27 -4.77
C LYS A 23 11.91 20.36 -3.66
N GLU A 24 11.56 20.91 -2.50
CA GLU A 24 11.00 20.14 -1.40
C GLU A 24 9.79 19.35 -1.92
N ILE A 25 9.83 18.05 -1.74
CA ILE A 25 8.69 17.17 -2.07
C ILE A 25 7.62 17.45 -1.03
N ILE A 26 6.54 18.12 -1.42
CA ILE A 26 5.38 18.29 -0.56
C ILE A 26 4.57 17.01 -0.65
N MET A 27 4.56 16.21 0.43
CA MET A 27 3.77 14.98 0.51
C MET A 27 2.27 15.31 0.52
N GLU A 28 1.53 14.69 -0.39
CA GLU A 28 0.07 14.77 -0.42
C GLU A 28 -0.53 13.84 0.64
N TYR A 29 -1.65 14.27 1.25
CA TYR A 29 -2.43 13.47 2.20
C TYR A 29 -3.86 13.31 1.69
N ARG A 30 -4.44 12.14 1.91
CA ARG A 30 -5.81 11.79 1.53
C ARG A 30 -6.55 11.19 2.72
N THR A 31 -7.84 11.46 2.80
CA THR A 31 -8.70 10.85 3.82
C THR A 31 -8.90 9.37 3.51
N LEU A 32 -8.68 8.50 4.48
CA LEU A 32 -8.84 7.05 4.32
C LEU A 32 -10.32 6.65 4.45
N GLY A 33 -10.97 6.43 3.31
CA GLY A 33 -12.37 6.00 3.24
C GLY A 33 -13.34 6.95 3.96
N ALA A 34 -14.41 6.38 4.52
CA ALA A 34 -15.42 7.13 5.31
C ALA A 34 -14.93 7.38 6.74
N SER A 35 -13.80 8.04 6.91
CA SER A 35 -13.24 8.37 8.23
C SER A 35 -12.69 9.80 8.27
N GLY A 36 -12.26 10.28 9.42
CA GLY A 36 -11.51 11.53 9.55
C GLY A 36 -9.99 11.36 9.49
N LEU A 37 -9.49 10.14 9.25
CA LEU A 37 -8.07 9.85 9.24
C LEU A 37 -7.45 10.28 7.91
N ASN A 38 -6.50 11.21 7.95
CA ASN A 38 -5.68 11.58 6.81
C ASN A 38 -4.38 10.76 6.81
N VAL A 39 -4.09 10.11 5.70
CA VAL A 39 -2.87 9.32 5.49
C VAL A 39 -2.05 9.91 4.35
N PRO A 40 -0.70 9.83 4.39
CA PRO A 40 0.12 10.24 3.25
C PRO A 40 -0.16 9.32 2.06
N VAL A 41 -0.01 9.83 0.84
CA VAL A 41 -0.23 9.00 -0.37
C VAL A 41 0.80 7.89 -0.55
N LEU A 42 1.92 7.96 0.15
CA LEU A 42 2.92 6.90 0.26
C LEU A 42 3.07 6.48 1.73
N SER A 43 3.18 5.18 1.98
CA SER A 43 3.58 4.61 3.27
C SER A 43 4.76 3.68 3.10
N PHE A 44 5.58 3.53 4.13
CA PHE A 44 6.74 2.64 4.08
C PHE A 44 6.38 1.26 4.62
N GLY A 45 6.47 0.24 3.73
CA GLY A 45 6.24 -1.16 4.09
C GLY A 45 7.50 -1.81 4.68
N THR A 46 7.39 -2.33 5.89
CA THR A 46 8.51 -2.90 6.65
C THR A 46 8.68 -4.41 6.49
N ALA A 47 8.07 -5.02 5.47
CA ALA A 47 8.26 -6.45 5.17
C ALA A 47 9.73 -6.82 4.85
N THR A 48 10.57 -5.82 4.59
CA THR A 48 12.03 -5.96 4.40
C THR A 48 12.80 -5.98 5.72
N PHE A 49 12.18 -5.68 6.86
CA PHE A 49 12.85 -5.64 8.16
C PHE A 49 13.05 -7.05 8.73
N GLY A 50 14.25 -7.32 9.21
CA GLY A 50 14.64 -8.53 9.94
C GLY A 50 15.15 -9.69 9.09
N GLY A 51 14.46 -10.16 8.06
CA GLY A 51 14.93 -11.29 7.21
C GLY A 51 15.05 -12.63 7.91
N GLY A 52 14.26 -12.91 8.96
CA GLY A 52 14.37 -14.08 9.84
C GLY A 52 14.11 -15.46 9.19
N SER A 53 13.67 -15.55 7.94
CA SER A 53 13.53 -16.79 7.17
C SER A 53 14.02 -16.60 5.74
N ALA A 54 14.28 -17.70 5.01
CA ALA A 54 14.70 -17.62 3.60
C ALA A 54 13.70 -16.81 2.75
N PHE A 55 12.40 -16.93 3.03
CA PHE A 55 11.35 -16.17 2.37
C PHE A 55 11.48 -14.67 2.62
N PHE A 56 11.60 -14.24 3.88
CA PHE A 56 11.74 -12.83 4.20
C PHE A 56 13.11 -12.26 3.81
N LYS A 57 14.20 -13.05 3.83
CA LYS A 57 15.51 -12.64 3.30
C LYS A 57 15.48 -12.25 1.84
N ALA A 58 14.65 -12.90 1.02
CA ALA A 58 14.45 -12.51 -0.38
C ALA A 58 13.78 -11.12 -0.52
N TRP A 59 13.09 -10.64 0.51
CA TRP A 59 12.48 -9.32 0.57
C TRP A 59 13.45 -8.25 1.05
N GLY A 60 14.29 -8.58 2.03
CA GLY A 60 15.30 -7.72 2.61
C GLY A 60 15.77 -8.24 3.97
N SER A 61 16.80 -7.59 4.50
CA SER A 61 17.36 -7.88 5.83
C SER A 61 17.75 -6.58 6.55
N THR A 62 16.93 -5.54 6.40
CA THR A 62 17.17 -4.24 7.04
C THR A 62 17.02 -4.35 8.54
N GLU A 63 18.02 -3.97 9.31
CA GLU A 63 18.06 -4.07 10.77
C GLU A 63 18.58 -2.77 11.41
N GLY A 64 18.25 -2.56 12.68
CA GLY A 64 18.85 -1.60 13.59
C GLY A 64 18.96 -0.18 13.06
N GLU A 65 20.19 0.31 12.90
CA GLU A 65 20.47 1.68 12.50
C GLU A 65 20.02 1.99 11.06
N GLU A 66 20.08 1.02 10.15
CA GLU A 66 19.63 1.22 8.78
C GLU A 66 18.12 1.45 8.73
N ALA A 67 17.34 0.66 9.48
CA ALA A 67 15.90 0.85 9.63
C ALA A 67 15.56 2.25 10.16
N THR A 68 16.29 2.68 11.19
CA THR A 68 16.13 4.02 11.79
C THR A 68 16.45 5.13 10.79
N ARG A 69 17.52 5.00 9.99
CA ARG A 69 17.82 5.99 8.93
C ARG A 69 16.74 6.05 7.87
N MET A 70 16.23 4.90 7.42
CA MET A 70 15.14 4.86 6.43
C MET A 70 13.85 5.48 6.96
N ILE A 71 13.53 5.27 8.25
CA ILE A 71 12.38 5.90 8.91
C ILE A 71 12.54 7.41 8.98
N ASN A 72 13.71 7.92 9.33
CA ASN A 72 13.99 9.37 9.36
C ASN A 72 13.86 9.98 7.96
N LEU A 73 14.38 9.33 6.91
CA LEU A 73 14.18 9.75 5.52
C LEU A 73 12.69 9.82 5.13
N CYS A 74 11.88 8.87 5.58
CA CYS A 74 10.43 8.91 5.39
C CYS A 74 9.82 10.14 6.05
N LEU A 75 10.16 10.40 7.31
CA LEU A 75 9.62 11.53 8.07
C LEU A 75 10.02 12.88 7.48
N ASP A 76 11.27 13.00 7.01
CA ASP A 76 11.79 14.20 6.34
C ASP A 76 11.07 14.46 5.00
N ALA A 77 10.62 13.39 4.31
CA ALA A 77 9.82 13.48 3.10
C ALA A 77 8.30 13.62 3.35
N GLY A 78 7.85 13.66 4.61
CA GLY A 78 6.43 13.71 4.98
C GLY A 78 5.71 12.36 4.93
N VAL A 79 6.43 11.24 4.75
CA VAL A 79 5.88 9.88 4.85
C VAL A 79 5.88 9.48 6.32
N ASN A 80 4.73 9.59 6.98
CA ASN A 80 4.58 9.32 8.41
C ASN A 80 3.74 8.06 8.72
N MET A 81 3.40 7.25 7.72
CA MET A 81 2.69 5.98 7.90
C MET A 81 3.63 4.81 7.61
N PHE A 82 3.69 3.86 8.55
CA PHE A 82 4.53 2.66 8.49
C PHE A 82 3.64 1.42 8.52
N ASP A 83 3.76 0.57 7.50
CA ASP A 83 2.97 -0.65 7.34
C ASP A 83 3.80 -1.89 7.64
N THR A 84 3.35 -2.66 8.62
CA THR A 84 3.96 -3.92 9.07
C THR A 84 2.92 -5.04 9.19
N ALA A 85 3.28 -6.18 9.75
CA ALA A 85 2.37 -7.25 10.16
C ALA A 85 3.06 -8.13 11.22
N ASN A 86 2.26 -8.76 12.09
CA ASN A 86 2.78 -9.68 13.10
C ASN A 86 3.60 -10.82 12.49
N VAL A 87 3.19 -11.33 11.32
CA VAL A 87 3.85 -12.46 10.64
C VAL A 87 5.17 -12.06 9.97
N TYR A 88 5.44 -10.78 9.73
CA TYR A 88 6.67 -10.35 9.06
C TYR A 88 7.89 -10.65 9.91
N SER A 89 8.77 -11.52 9.36
CA SER A 89 9.92 -12.06 10.07
C SER A 89 9.57 -12.62 11.46
N ARG A 90 8.35 -13.17 11.63
CA ARG A 90 7.82 -13.71 12.89
C ARG A 90 7.82 -12.71 14.04
N GLY A 91 7.41 -11.48 13.78
CA GLY A 91 7.33 -10.40 14.76
C GLY A 91 8.54 -9.47 14.78
N LEU A 92 9.70 -9.89 14.28
CA LEU A 92 10.93 -9.09 14.30
C LEU A 92 10.76 -7.76 13.54
N SER A 93 9.94 -7.72 12.47
CA SER A 93 9.65 -6.48 11.77
C SER A 93 8.96 -5.44 12.67
N GLU A 94 8.01 -5.86 13.52
CA GLU A 94 7.36 -4.99 14.50
C GLU A 94 8.32 -4.54 15.61
N GLU A 95 9.21 -5.42 16.07
CA GLU A 95 10.23 -5.08 17.09
C GLU A 95 11.20 -4.02 16.57
N ILE A 96 11.73 -4.19 15.35
CA ILE A 96 12.63 -3.23 14.71
C ILE A 96 11.91 -1.88 14.51
N LEU A 97 10.67 -1.91 14.03
CA LEU A 97 9.87 -0.71 13.83
C LEU A 97 9.63 0.01 15.16
N GLY A 98 9.19 -0.71 16.21
CA GLY A 98 8.93 -0.15 17.53
C GLY A 98 10.18 0.50 18.13
N HIS A 99 11.34 -0.17 18.03
CA HIS A 99 12.62 0.39 18.46
C HIS A 99 12.99 1.67 17.71
N SER A 100 12.83 1.68 16.38
CA SER A 100 13.20 2.82 15.54
C SER A 100 12.24 4.01 15.68
N LEU A 101 11.01 3.79 16.17
CA LEU A 101 10.01 4.83 16.41
C LEU A 101 10.03 5.39 17.84
N LYS A 102 11.00 4.99 18.68
CA LYS A 102 11.10 5.47 20.07
C LYS A 102 11.17 7.00 20.12
N GLY A 103 10.23 7.59 20.87
CA GLY A 103 10.08 9.04 20.99
C GLY A 103 9.36 9.73 19.83
N LEU A 104 8.93 8.99 18.81
CA LEU A 104 8.27 9.52 17.60
C LEU A 104 6.78 9.15 17.51
N ARG A 105 6.23 8.38 18.47
CA ARG A 105 4.90 7.76 18.39
C ARG A 105 3.79 8.72 17.96
N ASN A 106 3.75 9.92 18.50
CA ASN A 106 2.72 10.94 18.22
C ASN A 106 2.89 11.63 16.86
N ARG A 107 3.94 11.31 16.12
CA ARG A 107 4.22 11.90 14.79
C ARG A 107 3.94 10.91 13.66
N VAL A 108 3.59 9.67 13.98
CA VAL A 108 3.49 8.57 13.02
C VAL A 108 2.15 7.84 13.12
N LEU A 109 1.78 7.19 12.04
CA LEU A 109 0.70 6.22 11.95
C LEU A 109 1.29 4.82 11.82
N ILE A 110 0.91 3.91 12.69
CA ILE A 110 1.30 2.51 12.65
C ILE A 110 0.15 1.68 12.12
N SER A 111 0.41 0.98 11.03
CA SER A 111 -0.50 0.02 10.40
C SER A 111 0.09 -1.38 10.58
N THR A 112 -0.61 -2.28 11.27
CA THR A 112 -0.20 -3.68 11.39
C THR A 112 -1.36 -4.64 11.17
N LYS A 113 -1.08 -5.94 11.11
CA LYS A 113 -2.02 -6.95 10.64
C LYS A 113 -1.93 -8.23 11.47
N ALA A 114 -3.05 -8.95 11.59
CA ALA A 114 -3.10 -10.33 12.08
C ALA A 114 -4.01 -11.18 11.18
N THR A 115 -4.00 -12.46 11.37
CA THR A 115 -4.78 -13.56 10.78
C THR A 115 -3.88 -14.74 10.43
N PHE A 116 -2.74 -14.48 9.77
CA PHE A 116 -1.82 -15.54 9.32
C PHE A 116 -1.07 -16.17 10.49
N PRO A 117 -0.64 -17.46 10.33
CA PRO A 117 -0.02 -18.21 11.41
C PRO A 117 1.30 -17.60 11.91
N MET A 118 1.39 -17.42 13.23
CA MET A 118 2.62 -17.08 13.92
C MET A 118 3.41 -18.33 14.34
N SER A 119 2.73 -19.45 14.57
CA SER A 119 3.29 -20.76 14.86
C SER A 119 2.34 -21.87 14.43
N ASP A 120 2.76 -23.13 14.59
CA ASP A 120 1.95 -24.33 14.30
C ASP A 120 0.99 -24.68 15.46
N ARG A 121 0.96 -23.90 16.53
CA ARG A 121 0.09 -24.16 17.69
C ARG A 121 -1.37 -23.83 17.35
N PRO A 122 -2.33 -24.59 17.88
CA PRO A 122 -3.74 -24.22 17.79
C PRO A 122 -3.97 -22.80 18.31
N ASN A 123 -4.84 -22.05 17.63
CA ASN A 123 -5.20 -20.67 17.96
C ASN A 123 -4.09 -19.61 17.83
N ASP A 124 -2.97 -19.90 17.17
CA ASP A 124 -1.95 -18.91 16.79
C ASP A 124 -2.17 -18.37 15.36
N TYR A 125 -3.37 -18.56 14.82
CA TYR A 125 -3.81 -18.11 13.50
C TYR A 125 -5.33 -17.88 13.52
N SER A 126 -5.91 -17.45 12.40
CA SER A 126 -7.32 -17.14 12.18
C SER A 126 -7.74 -15.73 12.62
N SER A 127 -8.96 -15.36 12.25
CA SER A 127 -9.59 -14.12 12.69
C SER A 127 -10.54 -14.32 13.87
N SER A 128 -10.34 -15.42 14.64
CA SER A 128 -11.10 -15.68 15.86
C SER A 128 -10.84 -14.62 16.93
N ARG A 129 -11.84 -14.37 17.76
CA ARG A 129 -11.73 -13.46 18.89
C ARG A 129 -10.52 -13.75 19.77
N PHE A 130 -10.28 -15.04 20.05
CA PHE A 130 -9.15 -15.47 20.87
C PHE A 130 -7.82 -15.02 20.29
N ASN A 131 -7.59 -15.29 18.97
CA ASN A 131 -6.35 -14.95 18.31
C ASN A 131 -6.21 -13.44 18.12
N LEU A 132 -7.26 -12.73 17.69
CA LEU A 132 -7.17 -11.31 17.39
C LEU A 132 -6.81 -10.44 18.59
N ILE A 133 -7.40 -10.72 19.77
CA ILE A 133 -7.10 -9.98 20.98
C ILE A 133 -5.64 -10.21 21.38
N ARG A 134 -5.21 -11.47 21.45
CA ARG A 134 -3.83 -11.80 21.80
C ARG A 134 -2.83 -11.25 20.78
N ALA A 135 -3.07 -11.44 19.48
CA ALA A 135 -2.20 -10.94 18.45
C ALA A 135 -2.05 -9.41 18.47
N CYS A 136 -3.13 -8.69 18.82
CA CYS A 136 -3.08 -7.24 19.03
C CYS A 136 -2.20 -6.88 20.23
N GLU A 137 -2.36 -7.55 21.37
CA GLU A 137 -1.56 -7.34 22.58
C GLU A 137 -0.07 -7.63 22.32
N ASP A 138 0.23 -8.75 21.70
CA ASP A 138 1.59 -9.14 21.29
C ASP A 138 2.21 -8.11 20.33
N SER A 139 1.41 -7.56 19.39
CA SER A 139 1.88 -6.51 18.47
C SER A 139 2.15 -5.19 19.20
N LEU A 140 1.31 -4.80 20.16
CA LEU A 140 1.54 -3.60 20.99
C LEU A 140 2.83 -3.71 21.78
N GLU A 141 3.13 -4.90 22.33
CA GLU A 141 4.38 -5.16 23.05
C GLU A 141 5.60 -5.03 22.13
N ARG A 142 5.59 -5.71 20.95
CA ARG A 142 6.70 -5.64 19.98
C ARG A 142 6.90 -4.23 19.43
N LEU A 143 5.82 -3.50 19.16
CA LEU A 143 5.85 -2.12 18.66
C LEU A 143 6.17 -1.08 19.75
N GLN A 144 6.22 -1.50 21.03
CA GLN A 144 6.47 -0.63 22.20
C GLN A 144 5.52 0.58 22.24
N THR A 145 4.23 0.35 22.03
CA THR A 145 3.18 1.36 21.98
C THR A 145 1.91 0.89 22.69
N ASP A 146 1.10 1.82 23.13
CA ASP A 146 -0.20 1.56 23.77
C ASP A 146 -1.38 1.47 22.79
N HIS A 147 -1.17 1.86 21.51
CA HIS A 147 -2.20 1.77 20.49
C HIS A 147 -1.64 1.58 19.07
N ILE A 148 -2.46 0.99 18.21
CA ILE A 148 -2.26 0.83 16.77
C ILE A 148 -3.23 1.76 16.06
N ASP A 149 -2.77 2.50 15.03
CA ASP A 149 -3.63 3.43 14.31
C ASP A 149 -4.57 2.71 13.34
N ILE A 150 -4.05 1.73 12.58
CA ILE A 150 -4.84 0.93 11.64
C ILE A 150 -4.52 -0.55 11.85
N TYR A 151 -5.53 -1.33 12.22
CA TYR A 151 -5.39 -2.78 12.41
C TYR A 151 -6.11 -3.54 11.30
N HIS A 152 -5.35 -4.35 10.54
CA HIS A 152 -5.90 -5.07 9.39
C HIS A 152 -6.14 -6.55 9.68
N MET A 153 -7.22 -7.07 9.13
CA MET A 153 -7.29 -8.49 8.84
C MET A 153 -6.40 -8.77 7.63
N HIS A 154 -5.33 -9.55 7.80
CA HIS A 154 -4.31 -9.78 6.76
C HIS A 154 -4.83 -10.58 5.56
N GLY A 155 -5.87 -11.36 5.76
CA GLY A 155 -6.62 -12.11 4.77
C GLY A 155 -7.98 -12.48 5.31
N PHE A 156 -8.88 -12.91 4.43
CA PHE A 156 -10.18 -13.41 4.83
C PHE A 156 -10.05 -14.81 5.45
N ASP A 157 -10.63 -14.99 6.64
CA ASP A 157 -10.74 -16.28 7.30
C ASP A 157 -12.13 -16.87 6.98
N GLY A 158 -12.15 -17.93 6.18
CA GLY A 158 -13.38 -18.60 5.76
C GLY A 158 -14.02 -19.51 6.82
N VAL A 159 -13.39 -19.68 7.98
CA VAL A 159 -13.85 -20.57 9.06
C VAL A 159 -14.50 -19.79 10.20
N THR A 160 -13.87 -18.68 10.62
CA THR A 160 -14.40 -17.87 11.72
C THR A 160 -15.65 -17.09 11.26
N PRO A 161 -16.76 -17.11 12.01
CA PRO A 161 -17.90 -16.26 11.72
C PRO A 161 -17.50 -14.78 11.67
N VAL A 162 -17.95 -14.07 10.63
CA VAL A 162 -17.64 -12.64 10.45
C VAL A 162 -18.07 -11.81 11.65
N GLU A 163 -19.18 -12.17 12.27
CA GLU A 163 -19.72 -11.54 13.47
C GLU A 163 -18.76 -11.64 14.67
N GLU A 164 -18.08 -12.80 14.85
CA GLU A 164 -17.09 -12.98 15.91
C GLU A 164 -15.86 -12.08 15.66
N THR A 165 -15.37 -12.09 14.44
CA THR A 165 -14.24 -11.25 14.02
C THR A 165 -14.52 -9.77 14.25
N LEU A 166 -15.64 -9.27 13.74
CA LEU A 166 -15.99 -7.85 13.84
C LEU A 166 -16.31 -7.43 15.27
N ARG A 167 -16.93 -8.31 16.07
CA ARG A 167 -17.15 -8.03 17.49
C ARG A 167 -15.83 -7.92 18.25
N ALA A 168 -14.87 -8.79 17.97
CA ALA A 168 -13.54 -8.71 18.58
C ALA A 168 -12.81 -7.42 18.21
N LEU A 169 -12.90 -7.02 16.94
CA LEU A 169 -12.31 -5.77 16.46
C LEU A 169 -12.97 -4.54 17.08
N ASP A 170 -14.30 -4.55 17.21
CA ASP A 170 -15.03 -3.46 17.86
C ASP A 170 -14.62 -3.32 19.33
N ASP A 171 -14.49 -4.42 20.07
CA ASP A 171 -14.03 -4.41 21.46
C ASP A 171 -12.60 -3.83 21.58
N LEU A 172 -11.71 -4.14 20.62
CA LEU A 172 -10.36 -3.56 20.57
C LEU A 172 -10.37 -2.06 20.26
N VAL A 173 -11.31 -1.58 19.44
CA VAL A 173 -11.54 -0.15 19.19
C VAL A 173 -12.06 0.53 20.45
N GLN A 174 -13.09 -0.04 21.09
CA GLN A 174 -13.69 0.52 22.31
C GLN A 174 -12.70 0.59 23.48
N SER A 175 -11.80 -0.39 23.57
CA SER A 175 -10.73 -0.37 24.59
C SER A 175 -9.60 0.62 24.29
N GLY A 176 -9.60 1.24 23.09
CA GLY A 176 -8.58 2.18 22.65
C GLY A 176 -7.25 1.53 22.23
N LYS A 177 -7.15 0.19 22.19
CA LYS A 177 -5.96 -0.51 21.69
C LYS A 177 -5.72 -0.33 20.20
N ILE A 178 -6.80 -0.16 19.42
CA ILE A 178 -6.73 0.18 17.99
C ILE A 178 -7.63 1.39 17.72
N ARG A 179 -7.27 2.22 16.73
CA ARG A 179 -8.04 3.42 16.36
C ARG A 179 -9.02 3.13 15.24
N TYR A 180 -8.54 2.48 14.19
CA TYR A 180 -9.34 2.15 13.01
C TYR A 180 -9.09 0.70 12.59
N ILE A 181 -10.09 0.10 11.96
CA ILE A 181 -9.99 -1.23 11.38
C ILE A 181 -9.97 -1.17 9.87
N ALA A 182 -9.21 -2.08 9.26
CA ALA A 182 -9.15 -2.29 7.83
C ALA A 182 -9.03 -3.78 7.51
N CYS A 183 -9.15 -4.14 6.23
CA CYS A 183 -8.92 -5.50 5.78
C CYS A 183 -7.90 -5.54 4.65
N SER A 184 -7.36 -6.71 4.36
CA SER A 184 -6.44 -6.96 3.26
C SER A 184 -6.80 -8.27 2.57
N ASN A 185 -6.65 -8.31 1.24
CA ASN A 185 -6.86 -9.53 0.45
C ASN A 185 -8.29 -10.13 0.58
N PHE A 186 -9.29 -9.29 0.74
CA PHE A 186 -10.70 -9.69 0.70
C PHE A 186 -11.20 -9.61 -0.74
N SER A 187 -12.09 -10.52 -1.14
CA SER A 187 -12.94 -10.33 -2.32
C SER A 187 -14.05 -9.33 -2.01
N GLY A 188 -14.71 -8.81 -3.05
CA GLY A 188 -15.79 -7.84 -2.85
C GLY A 188 -16.93 -8.36 -2.00
N TRP A 189 -17.36 -9.62 -2.20
CA TRP A 189 -18.45 -10.20 -1.38
C TRP A 189 -18.05 -10.39 0.09
N HIS A 190 -16.78 -10.73 0.38
CA HIS A 190 -16.26 -10.81 1.76
C HIS A 190 -16.29 -9.45 2.45
N LEU A 191 -15.81 -8.42 1.74
CA LEU A 191 -15.81 -7.06 2.25
C LEU A 191 -17.25 -6.56 2.44
N MET A 192 -18.13 -6.72 1.45
CA MET A 192 -19.52 -6.29 1.55
C MET A 192 -20.26 -6.98 2.69
N LYS A 193 -20.08 -8.31 2.86
CA LYS A 193 -20.62 -9.04 3.99
C LYS A 193 -20.17 -8.44 5.32
N SER A 194 -18.89 -8.15 5.46
CA SER A 194 -18.34 -7.57 6.69
C SER A 194 -18.91 -6.18 6.98
N LEU A 195 -19.00 -5.33 5.95
CA LEU A 195 -19.57 -3.98 6.07
C LEU A 195 -21.05 -4.04 6.51
N SER A 196 -21.83 -4.95 5.93
CA SER A 196 -23.24 -5.16 6.29
C SER A 196 -23.41 -5.64 7.74
N VAL A 197 -22.52 -6.49 8.23
CA VAL A 197 -22.51 -6.93 9.63
C VAL A 197 -22.19 -5.77 10.57
N SER A 198 -21.16 -4.97 10.25
CA SER A 198 -20.82 -3.78 11.05
C SER A 198 -21.98 -2.79 11.12
N GLU A 199 -22.65 -2.52 9.99
CA GLU A 199 -23.82 -1.64 9.94
C GLU A 199 -24.99 -2.18 10.78
N ARG A 200 -25.29 -3.47 10.64
CA ARG A 200 -26.38 -4.13 11.37
C ARG A 200 -26.25 -4.03 12.87
N TYR A 201 -25.03 -4.13 13.39
CA TYR A 201 -24.78 -4.15 14.84
C TYR A 201 -24.24 -2.82 15.38
N GLY A 202 -23.99 -1.83 14.55
CA GLY A 202 -23.40 -0.55 14.95
C GLY A 202 -21.96 -0.68 15.42
N TRP A 203 -21.21 -1.65 14.89
CA TRP A 203 -19.80 -1.89 15.22
C TRP A 203 -18.85 -1.08 14.32
N ALA A 204 -17.59 -1.01 14.73
CA ALA A 204 -16.53 -0.43 13.92
C ALA A 204 -16.54 -1.01 12.50
N ARG A 205 -16.32 -0.14 11.51
CA ARG A 205 -16.40 -0.46 10.08
C ARG A 205 -15.02 -0.45 9.46
N TYR A 206 -14.75 -1.33 8.53
CA TYR A 206 -13.54 -1.24 7.72
C TYR A 206 -13.52 0.06 6.92
N ILE A 207 -12.52 0.93 7.18
CA ILE A 207 -12.34 2.19 6.47
C ILE A 207 -11.37 2.07 5.30
N GLY A 208 -10.57 1.01 5.27
CA GLY A 208 -9.57 0.74 4.25
C GLY A 208 -9.53 -0.71 3.83
N HIS A 209 -9.18 -0.94 2.55
CA HIS A 209 -8.87 -2.25 1.99
C HIS A 209 -7.47 -2.23 1.41
N GLN A 210 -6.55 -3.00 2.01
CA GLN A 210 -5.21 -3.16 1.46
C GLN A 210 -5.23 -4.26 0.40
N ALA A 211 -5.03 -3.88 -0.88
CA ALA A 211 -5.22 -4.76 -2.03
C ALA A 211 -3.99 -4.79 -2.94
N TYR A 212 -3.78 -5.93 -3.62
CA TYR A 212 -2.80 -6.06 -4.69
C TYR A 212 -3.32 -5.37 -5.95
N TYR A 213 -2.61 -4.34 -6.39
CA TYR A 213 -3.00 -3.59 -7.57
C TYR A 213 -1.78 -2.95 -8.25
N SER A 214 -1.71 -3.08 -9.57
CA SER A 214 -0.63 -2.51 -10.39
C SER A 214 -1.03 -2.49 -11.86
N LEU A 215 -0.22 -1.89 -12.73
CA LEU A 215 -0.38 -1.98 -14.19
C LEU A 215 -0.34 -3.42 -14.73
N LEU A 216 0.16 -4.39 -13.98
CA LEU A 216 0.21 -5.80 -14.40
C LEU A 216 -0.90 -6.66 -13.78
N THR A 217 -1.75 -6.08 -12.91
CA THR A 217 -2.82 -6.79 -12.19
C THR A 217 -3.98 -5.84 -12.01
N ARG A 218 -4.88 -5.82 -13.01
CA ARG A 218 -6.01 -4.90 -13.14
C ARG A 218 -7.34 -5.48 -12.60
N GLU A 219 -7.34 -6.72 -12.07
CA GLU A 219 -8.54 -7.42 -11.56
C GLU A 219 -9.21 -6.67 -10.42
N PHE A 220 -8.45 -5.90 -9.66
CA PHE A 220 -8.95 -4.99 -8.63
C PHE A 220 -10.06 -4.05 -9.14
N GLU A 221 -9.98 -3.64 -10.40
CA GLU A 221 -10.91 -2.68 -11.01
C GLU A 221 -12.28 -3.27 -11.33
N TRP A 222 -12.42 -4.60 -11.31
CA TRP A 222 -13.67 -5.24 -11.71
C TRP A 222 -14.73 -5.23 -10.61
N GLU A 223 -14.32 -5.40 -9.36
CA GLU A 223 -15.22 -5.55 -8.22
C GLU A 223 -14.83 -4.65 -7.04
N LEU A 224 -13.55 -4.64 -6.68
CA LEU A 224 -13.07 -3.99 -5.45
C LEU A 224 -13.06 -2.47 -5.56
N MET A 225 -12.70 -1.91 -6.70
CA MET A 225 -12.75 -0.47 -6.94
C MET A 225 -14.20 0.05 -6.92
N PRO A 226 -15.15 -0.52 -7.69
CA PRO A 226 -16.57 -0.14 -7.62
C PRO A 226 -17.14 -0.22 -6.20
N LEU A 227 -16.86 -1.30 -5.47
CA LEU A 227 -17.28 -1.45 -4.09
C LEU A 227 -16.66 -0.37 -3.20
N GLY A 228 -15.38 -0.07 -3.39
CA GLY A 228 -14.69 0.98 -2.64
C GLY A 228 -15.31 2.35 -2.85
N ILE A 229 -15.76 2.67 -4.07
CA ILE A 229 -16.46 3.92 -4.39
C ILE A 229 -17.85 3.95 -3.72
N ASP A 230 -18.64 2.89 -3.90
CA ASP A 230 -20.01 2.79 -3.37
C ASP A 230 -20.02 2.83 -1.85
N GLN A 231 -19.16 2.03 -1.22
CA GLN A 231 -19.11 1.88 0.24
C GLN A 231 -18.15 2.87 0.92
N LYS A 232 -17.48 3.75 0.17
CA LYS A 232 -16.49 4.71 0.68
C LYS A 232 -15.38 4.03 1.49
N VAL A 233 -14.82 2.94 0.96
CA VAL A 233 -13.66 2.26 1.52
C VAL A 233 -12.42 2.69 0.74
N GLY A 234 -11.42 3.23 1.43
CA GLY A 234 -10.18 3.69 0.80
C GLY A 234 -9.27 2.52 0.43
N THR A 235 -8.57 2.61 -0.68
CA THR A 235 -7.63 1.58 -1.12
C THR A 235 -6.21 1.92 -0.70
N ILE A 236 -5.58 0.99 0.00
CA ILE A 236 -4.15 0.97 0.30
C ILE A 236 -3.54 -0.07 -0.63
N VAL A 237 -2.65 0.32 -1.53
CA VAL A 237 -2.09 -0.61 -2.53
C VAL A 237 -0.83 -1.26 -2.00
N TRP A 238 -0.81 -2.60 -1.91
CA TRP A 238 0.43 -3.31 -1.66
C TRP A 238 1.07 -3.82 -2.95
N SER A 239 2.38 -3.86 -2.96
CA SER A 239 3.20 -4.24 -4.14
C SER A 239 2.89 -3.42 -5.43
N PRO A 240 2.83 -2.08 -5.34
CA PRO A 240 2.43 -1.20 -6.46
C PRO A 240 3.35 -1.33 -7.69
N LEU A 241 4.58 -1.81 -7.52
CA LEU A 241 5.53 -2.10 -8.60
C LEU A 241 5.54 -3.58 -9.00
N ALA A 242 4.45 -4.32 -8.78
CA ALA A 242 4.30 -5.72 -9.16
C ALA A 242 5.50 -6.60 -8.74
N MET A 243 5.87 -6.53 -7.44
CA MET A 243 7.02 -7.23 -6.85
C MET A 243 8.36 -6.88 -7.52
N GLY A 244 8.50 -5.66 -7.99
CA GLY A 244 9.70 -5.12 -8.61
C GLY A 244 9.77 -5.29 -10.13
N ARG A 245 8.77 -5.88 -10.77
CA ARG A 245 8.71 -5.99 -12.25
C ARG A 245 8.67 -4.61 -12.93
N LEU A 246 8.02 -3.64 -12.30
CA LEU A 246 7.89 -2.26 -12.79
C LEU A 246 8.92 -1.29 -12.20
N SER A 247 10.05 -1.82 -11.69
CA SER A 247 11.12 -1.00 -11.11
C SER A 247 12.11 -0.43 -12.13
N GLY A 248 11.90 -0.67 -13.42
CA GLY A 248 12.83 -0.25 -14.47
C GLY A 248 14.01 -1.21 -14.72
N LYS A 249 14.03 -2.38 -14.06
CA LYS A 249 15.09 -3.39 -14.24
C LYS A 249 14.77 -4.43 -15.32
N PHE A 250 13.50 -4.60 -15.66
CA PHE A 250 13.03 -5.56 -16.67
C PHE A 250 12.92 -4.85 -18.01
N ARG A 251 13.49 -5.44 -19.05
CA ARG A 251 13.48 -4.93 -20.43
C ARG A 251 13.33 -6.09 -21.40
N ARG A 252 12.65 -5.86 -22.52
CA ARG A 252 12.52 -6.83 -23.61
C ARG A 252 13.90 -7.20 -24.16
N GLY A 253 14.16 -8.48 -24.33
CA GLY A 253 15.43 -8.98 -24.85
C GLY A 253 16.60 -9.02 -23.86
N ASN A 254 16.45 -8.48 -22.67
CA ASN A 254 17.47 -8.56 -21.62
C ASN A 254 17.26 -9.75 -20.68
N PRO A 255 18.34 -10.34 -20.14
CA PRO A 255 18.20 -11.39 -19.12
C PRO A 255 17.43 -10.86 -17.90
N LYS A 256 16.65 -11.74 -17.27
CA LYS A 256 15.96 -11.38 -16.01
C LYS A 256 17.01 -11.04 -14.95
N PRO A 257 16.83 -9.96 -14.17
CA PRO A 257 17.81 -9.55 -13.16
C PRO A 257 18.03 -10.64 -12.11
N GLU A 258 19.27 -11.07 -11.93
CA GLU A 258 19.65 -12.14 -10.98
C GLU A 258 19.32 -11.79 -9.52
N GLU A 259 19.48 -10.52 -9.15
CA GLU A 259 19.18 -10.02 -7.79
C GLU A 259 17.72 -9.57 -7.63
N SER A 260 16.81 -10.02 -8.48
CA SER A 260 15.40 -9.71 -8.30
C SER A 260 14.76 -10.58 -7.21
N ARG A 261 13.72 -10.05 -6.55
CA ARG A 261 12.89 -10.84 -5.60
C ARG A 261 12.35 -12.11 -6.26
N LEU A 262 12.03 -12.02 -7.55
CA LEU A 262 11.50 -13.12 -8.35
C LEU A 262 12.52 -14.24 -8.54
N SER A 263 13.78 -13.89 -8.80
CA SER A 263 14.88 -14.84 -9.00
C SER A 263 15.27 -15.56 -7.71
N GLN A 264 15.04 -14.92 -6.57
CA GLN A 264 15.36 -15.45 -5.23
C GLN A 264 14.20 -16.24 -4.58
N GLY A 265 13.15 -16.56 -5.34
CA GLY A 265 12.02 -17.36 -4.82
C GLY A 265 11.06 -16.60 -3.87
N GLY A 266 11.20 -15.28 -3.76
CA GLY A 266 10.38 -14.44 -2.89
C GLY A 266 9.04 -14.00 -3.50
N SER A 267 8.55 -14.62 -4.58
CA SER A 267 7.32 -14.23 -5.25
C SER A 267 6.13 -15.10 -4.81
N HIS A 268 5.11 -14.46 -4.24
CA HIS A 268 3.79 -15.05 -3.97
C HIS A 268 2.69 -14.40 -4.83
N GLY A 269 3.08 -13.71 -5.91
CA GLY A 269 2.15 -13.07 -6.82
C GLY A 269 1.75 -13.96 -7.99
N PRO A 270 0.77 -13.50 -8.78
CA PRO A 270 0.32 -14.23 -9.98
C PRO A 270 1.44 -14.34 -11.01
N ALA A 271 1.33 -15.36 -11.86
CA ALA A 271 2.13 -15.46 -13.06
C ALA A 271 1.73 -14.31 -14.00
N ILE A 272 2.69 -13.51 -14.42
CA ILE A 272 2.47 -12.43 -15.39
C ILE A 272 3.01 -12.89 -16.75
N PRO A 273 2.19 -12.90 -17.81
CA PRO A 273 2.65 -13.18 -19.16
C PRO A 273 3.74 -12.20 -19.60
N ASP A 274 4.80 -12.70 -20.24
CA ASP A 274 5.92 -11.86 -20.65
C ASP A 274 5.46 -10.78 -21.67
N ASP A 275 4.49 -11.08 -22.54
CA ASP A 275 3.93 -10.09 -23.48
C ASP A 275 3.26 -8.92 -22.73
N LEU A 276 2.44 -9.19 -21.74
CA LEU A 276 1.83 -8.14 -20.92
C LEU A 276 2.89 -7.31 -20.19
N LEU A 277 3.87 -7.99 -19.56
CA LEU A 277 4.96 -7.32 -18.87
C LEU A 277 5.70 -6.35 -19.77
N PHE A 278 6.15 -6.83 -20.93
CA PHE A 278 6.98 -6.02 -21.83
C PHE A 278 6.19 -4.96 -22.58
N ASN A 279 4.93 -5.18 -22.92
CA ASN A 279 4.08 -4.14 -23.48
C ASN A 279 3.91 -2.96 -22.51
N VAL A 280 3.70 -3.25 -21.22
CA VAL A 280 3.60 -2.21 -20.18
C VAL A 280 4.95 -1.52 -19.96
N VAL A 281 6.04 -2.28 -19.89
CA VAL A 281 7.38 -1.72 -19.66
C VAL A 281 7.82 -0.83 -20.82
N ASP A 282 7.57 -1.20 -22.08
CA ASP A 282 7.92 -0.41 -23.25
C ASP A 282 7.22 0.97 -23.23
N VAL A 283 5.93 1.02 -22.82
CA VAL A 283 5.20 2.30 -22.64
C VAL A 283 5.72 3.08 -21.44
N LEU A 284 6.04 2.42 -20.34
CA LEU A 284 6.63 3.08 -19.15
C LEU A 284 7.99 3.70 -19.47
N ASP A 285 8.83 3.07 -20.30
CA ASP A 285 10.12 3.61 -20.76
C ASP A 285 9.94 4.88 -21.57
N ALA A 286 9.02 4.85 -22.55
CA ALA A 286 8.72 6.04 -23.36
C ALA A 286 8.21 7.20 -22.49
N LEU A 287 7.32 6.92 -21.54
CA LEU A 287 6.80 7.94 -20.63
C LEU A 287 7.85 8.44 -19.62
N ALA A 288 8.77 7.60 -19.22
CA ALA A 288 9.89 7.99 -18.37
C ALA A 288 10.78 9.03 -19.08
N GLU A 289 11.07 8.83 -20.38
CA GLU A 289 11.79 9.81 -21.22
C GLU A 289 11.01 11.11 -21.38
N GLU A 290 9.70 11.01 -21.72
CA GLU A 290 8.84 12.20 -21.92
C GLU A 290 8.73 13.06 -20.66
N THR A 291 8.66 12.45 -19.48
CA THR A 291 8.41 13.14 -18.21
C THR A 291 9.69 13.50 -17.45
N GLY A 292 10.83 12.94 -17.85
CA GLY A 292 12.08 13.05 -17.08
C GLY A 292 12.00 12.34 -15.72
N LYS A 293 11.12 11.33 -15.59
CA LYS A 293 10.91 10.53 -14.38
C LYS A 293 11.44 9.11 -14.59
N THR A 294 11.56 8.35 -13.48
CA THR A 294 11.92 6.94 -13.62
C THR A 294 10.68 6.10 -13.92
N VAL A 295 10.89 4.91 -14.50
CA VAL A 295 9.83 3.92 -14.75
C VAL A 295 9.02 3.62 -13.49
N ALA A 296 9.69 3.46 -12.35
CA ALA A 296 9.04 3.23 -11.07
C ALA A 296 8.15 4.43 -10.67
N GLN A 297 8.64 5.65 -10.83
CA GLN A 297 7.88 6.86 -10.52
C GLN A 297 6.64 7.01 -11.40
N VAL A 298 6.76 6.72 -12.71
CA VAL A 298 5.62 6.75 -13.64
C VAL A 298 4.56 5.71 -13.24
N ALA A 299 4.98 4.47 -12.94
CA ALA A 299 4.07 3.41 -12.52
C ALA A 299 3.34 3.72 -11.19
N LEU A 300 4.05 4.27 -10.21
CA LEU A 300 3.46 4.71 -8.94
C LEU A 300 2.50 5.89 -9.14
N ASN A 301 2.88 6.87 -9.96
CA ASN A 301 2.05 8.04 -10.25
C ASN A 301 0.74 7.66 -10.96
N TRP A 302 0.77 6.67 -11.87
CA TRP A 302 -0.44 6.13 -12.48
C TRP A 302 -1.41 5.58 -11.43
N LEU A 303 -0.94 4.83 -10.43
CA LEU A 303 -1.77 4.32 -9.33
C LEU A 303 -2.36 5.45 -8.47
N LEU A 304 -1.60 6.50 -8.19
CA LEU A 304 -2.07 7.65 -7.40
C LEU A 304 -3.22 8.41 -8.06
N GLN A 305 -3.43 8.23 -9.37
CA GLN A 305 -4.53 8.82 -10.10
C GLN A 305 -5.75 7.88 -10.24
N ARG A 306 -5.71 6.68 -9.64
CA ARG A 306 -6.85 5.74 -9.69
C ARG A 306 -7.90 6.06 -8.64
N PRO A 307 -9.20 5.92 -8.98
CA PRO A 307 -10.27 6.03 -8.01
C PRO A 307 -10.03 5.15 -6.79
N THR A 308 -10.48 5.57 -5.62
CA THR A 308 -10.32 4.91 -4.31
C THR A 308 -8.89 4.78 -3.78
N VAL A 309 -7.85 4.89 -4.61
CA VAL A 309 -6.45 4.76 -4.15
C VAL A 309 -6.07 5.98 -3.30
N VAL A 310 -5.84 5.74 -2.03
CA VAL A 310 -5.45 6.77 -1.06
C VAL A 310 -4.00 6.64 -0.61
N ASN A 311 -3.44 5.43 -0.68
CA ASN A 311 -2.07 5.18 -0.22
C ASN A 311 -1.42 4.05 -1.02
N LEU A 312 -0.12 4.18 -1.28
CA LEU A 312 0.72 3.13 -1.84
C LEU A 312 1.74 2.69 -0.79
N VAL A 313 1.73 1.40 -0.45
CA VAL A 313 2.77 0.80 0.41
C VAL A 313 4.01 0.56 -0.43
N ILE A 314 4.99 1.45 -0.33
CA ILE A 314 6.26 1.33 -1.02
C ILE A 314 7.25 0.51 -0.20
N GLY A 315 7.98 -0.41 -0.85
CA GLY A 315 9.10 -1.12 -0.27
C GLY A 315 10.41 -0.61 -0.85
N ALA A 316 11.46 -0.60 -0.03
CA ALA A 316 12.81 -0.31 -0.47
C ALA A 316 13.80 -1.19 0.28
N ARG A 317 14.91 -1.57 -0.40
CA ARG A 317 16.02 -2.33 0.21
C ARG A 317 17.15 -1.43 0.70
N ASN A 318 17.13 -0.16 0.29
CA ASN A 318 18.13 0.85 0.67
C ASN A 318 17.55 2.26 0.51
N GLU A 319 18.25 3.23 1.07
CA GLU A 319 17.86 4.65 1.10
C GLU A 319 17.68 5.24 -0.32
N LYS A 320 18.52 4.85 -1.29
CA LYS A 320 18.42 5.34 -2.67
C LYS A 320 17.10 4.95 -3.34
N GLN A 321 16.70 3.68 -3.20
CA GLN A 321 15.40 3.21 -3.74
C GLN A 321 14.22 3.90 -3.05
N LEU A 322 14.32 4.15 -1.75
CA LEU A 322 13.30 4.84 -0.99
C LEU A 322 13.13 6.28 -1.47
N GLN A 323 14.23 7.03 -1.61
CA GLN A 323 14.24 8.40 -2.14
C GLN A 323 13.73 8.47 -3.58
N GLU A 324 14.08 7.50 -4.43
CA GLU A 324 13.56 7.40 -5.79
C GLU A 324 12.04 7.27 -5.80
N ASN A 325 11.46 6.41 -4.94
CA ASN A 325 10.02 6.23 -4.86
C ASN A 325 9.29 7.52 -4.45
N PHE A 326 9.87 8.36 -3.58
CA PHE A 326 9.26 9.65 -3.20
C PHE A 326 9.06 10.58 -4.41
N GLY A 327 9.90 10.49 -5.43
CA GLY A 327 9.75 11.26 -6.67
C GLY A 327 8.52 10.91 -7.52
N ALA A 328 7.70 9.94 -7.10
CA ALA A 328 6.41 9.66 -7.71
C ALA A 328 5.32 10.71 -7.38
N VAL A 329 5.55 11.57 -6.37
CA VAL A 329 4.61 12.58 -5.88
C VAL A 329 4.97 13.98 -6.37
N GLY A 330 4.01 14.93 -6.33
CA GLY A 330 4.23 16.34 -6.67
C GLY A 330 4.14 16.65 -8.17
N TRP A 331 3.60 15.74 -8.96
CA TRP A 331 3.30 15.88 -10.39
C TRP A 331 2.22 14.87 -10.79
N ASN A 332 1.67 15.00 -12.00
CA ASN A 332 0.66 14.07 -12.51
C ASN A 332 0.94 13.74 -13.97
N LEU A 333 0.67 12.49 -14.35
CA LEU A 333 0.55 12.08 -15.75
C LEU A 333 -0.62 12.83 -16.40
N THR A 334 -0.48 13.19 -17.67
CA THR A 334 -1.57 13.73 -18.47
C THR A 334 -2.61 12.65 -18.77
N VAL A 335 -3.82 13.07 -19.17
CA VAL A 335 -4.90 12.15 -19.56
C VAL A 335 -4.45 11.21 -20.69
N ASP A 336 -3.69 11.71 -21.67
CA ASP A 336 -3.16 10.90 -22.77
C ASP A 336 -2.14 9.86 -22.28
N GLN A 337 -1.23 10.25 -21.40
CA GLN A 337 -0.24 9.35 -20.82
C GLN A 337 -0.88 8.25 -19.98
N VAL A 338 -1.91 8.59 -19.19
CA VAL A 338 -2.72 7.61 -18.45
C VAL A 338 -3.41 6.65 -19.41
N LYS A 339 -4.02 7.15 -20.48
CA LYS A 339 -4.69 6.33 -21.49
C LYS A 339 -3.73 5.33 -22.16
N ARG A 340 -2.53 5.75 -22.54
CA ARG A 340 -1.50 4.86 -23.12
C ARG A 340 -1.14 3.71 -22.17
N LEU A 341 -1.01 3.99 -20.87
CA LEU A 341 -0.77 2.95 -19.85
C LEU A 341 -1.99 2.04 -19.68
N ASP A 342 -3.20 2.60 -19.69
CA ASP A 342 -4.44 1.84 -19.57
C ASP A 342 -4.61 0.86 -20.75
N GLU A 343 -4.29 1.29 -21.97
CA GLU A 343 -4.33 0.44 -23.17
C GLU A 343 -3.26 -0.66 -23.14
N ALA A 344 -2.02 -0.33 -22.76
CA ALA A 344 -0.91 -1.30 -22.69
C ALA A 344 -1.11 -2.36 -21.59
N SER A 345 -1.84 -2.03 -20.54
CA SER A 345 -2.10 -2.88 -19.39
C SER A 345 -3.49 -3.50 -19.37
N ALA A 346 -4.27 -3.34 -20.46
CA ALA A 346 -5.63 -3.85 -20.53
C ALA A 346 -5.67 -5.37 -20.45
N VAL A 347 -6.57 -5.89 -19.63
CA VAL A 347 -6.85 -7.32 -19.52
C VAL A 347 -8.36 -7.56 -19.68
N GLU A 348 -8.70 -8.66 -20.35
CA GLU A 348 -10.10 -9.01 -20.55
C GLU A 348 -10.74 -9.38 -19.22
N PRO A 349 -11.85 -8.74 -18.81
CA PRO A 349 -12.50 -9.03 -17.55
C PRO A 349 -13.12 -10.42 -17.55
N ALA A 350 -13.11 -11.06 -16.36
CA ALA A 350 -13.84 -12.31 -16.16
C ALA A 350 -15.37 -12.10 -16.19
N TYR A 351 -16.13 -13.19 -16.35
CA TYR A 351 -17.58 -13.17 -16.10
C TYR A 351 -17.85 -12.88 -14.61
N PRO A 352 -18.81 -12.02 -14.27
CA PRO A 352 -19.80 -11.35 -15.12
C PRO A 352 -19.38 -9.99 -15.69
N TYR A 353 -18.20 -9.50 -15.42
CA TYR A 353 -17.77 -8.12 -15.67
C TYR A 353 -17.69 -7.79 -17.16
N TRP A 354 -17.21 -8.71 -18.02
CA TRP A 354 -17.24 -8.48 -19.46
C TRP A 354 -18.69 -8.37 -19.99
N HIS A 355 -19.61 -9.18 -19.45
CA HIS A 355 -21.03 -9.13 -19.84
C HIS A 355 -21.67 -7.80 -19.43
N GLN A 356 -21.40 -7.32 -18.22
CA GLN A 356 -21.91 -6.04 -17.73
C GLN A 356 -21.41 -4.88 -18.62
N ARG A 357 -20.13 -4.89 -19.02
CA ARG A 357 -19.55 -3.86 -19.89
C ARG A 357 -20.13 -3.86 -21.30
N GLN A 358 -20.48 -5.02 -21.86
CA GLN A 358 -21.11 -5.11 -23.19
C GLN A 358 -22.51 -4.52 -23.22
N ASN A 359 -23.21 -4.46 -22.12
CA ASN A 359 -24.60 -4.02 -22.02
C ASN A 359 -24.77 -2.59 -21.46
N THR A 360 -23.73 -1.78 -21.47
CA THR A 360 -23.73 -0.42 -20.88
C THR A 360 -24.70 0.56 -21.57
N THR A 361 -25.09 0.32 -22.81
CA THR A 361 -26.09 1.13 -23.55
C THR A 361 -27.52 0.90 -23.03
N LEU A 362 -27.80 -0.29 -22.52
CA LEU A 362 -29.12 -0.66 -21.97
C LEU A 362 -29.18 -0.48 -20.46
N LEU A 363 -28.08 -0.78 -19.79
CA LEU A 363 -27.92 -0.72 -18.33
C LEU A 363 -26.62 0.07 -18.07
N PRO A 364 -26.69 1.40 -18.01
CA PRO A 364 -25.48 2.20 -17.83
C PRO A 364 -24.79 1.85 -16.52
N LEU A 365 -23.53 1.45 -16.60
CA LEU A 365 -22.68 1.27 -15.43
C LEU A 365 -22.32 2.64 -14.84
N PRO A 366 -22.01 2.70 -13.54
CA PRO A 366 -21.46 3.88 -12.93
C PRO A 366 -20.21 4.39 -13.69
N LYS A 367 -20.02 5.72 -13.74
CA LYS A 367 -18.95 6.37 -14.55
C LYS A 367 -17.50 6.01 -14.18
N PHE A 368 -17.30 5.12 -13.22
CA PHE A 368 -16.00 4.65 -12.80
C PHE A 368 -15.59 3.27 -13.38
N TYR A 369 -16.38 2.76 -14.32
CA TYR A 369 -16.02 1.59 -15.13
C TYR A 369 -15.36 2.01 -16.45
#